data_a5b38df4dc7dd06a2178bbbfe1d4226f
#
_entry.id   a5b38df4dc7dd06a2178bbbfe1d4226f
#
_cell.length_a   1.000
_cell.length_b   1.000
_cell.length_c   1.000
_cell.angle_alpha   90.00
_cell.angle_beta   90.00
_cell.angle_gamma   90.00
#
_symmetry.space_group_name_H-M   'P 1'
#
loop_
_entity.id
_entity.type
_entity.pdbx_description
1 polymer ?
#
loop_
_entity_poly.entity_id
_entity_poly.type
_entity_poly.pdbx_seq_one_letter_code
_entity_poly.pdbx_strand_id
1 'polypeptide(L)'
;MTNVPVYMIVNLKINDPDEYRVYEKGFFSFLKKHNGSFITFDDSPECLEGEQPIQFDRVIIFSFPSAQDANNWWNDDGYQELSKHRRAATEITLQKVKGMSPRT
;
A
#
# COMPACT_ATOMS: atom_id res chain seq x y z
N MET A 1 17.37 -11.24 -17.04
CA MET A 1 16.85 -11.55 -15.70
C MET A 1 15.36 -11.24 -15.65
N THR A 2 14.60 -12.18 -15.12
CA THR A 2 13.17 -11.99 -14.95
C THR A 2 12.93 -11.21 -13.66
N ASN A 3 12.24 -10.08 -13.75
CA ASN A 3 11.84 -9.33 -12.57
C ASN A 3 10.73 -10.08 -11.84
N VAL A 4 10.84 -10.14 -10.53
CA VAL A 4 9.81 -10.72 -9.68
C VAL A 4 8.99 -9.57 -9.12
N PRO A 5 7.65 -9.62 -9.26
CA PRO A 5 6.82 -8.55 -8.74
C PRO A 5 6.86 -8.49 -7.21
N VAL A 6 6.54 -7.33 -6.69
CA VAL A 6 6.48 -7.09 -5.24
C VAL A 6 5.09 -6.55 -4.93
N TYR A 7 4.47 -7.10 -3.91
CA TYR A 7 3.13 -6.69 -3.48
C TYR A 7 3.21 -5.89 -2.19
N MET A 8 2.40 -4.85 -2.13
CA MET A 8 2.21 -4.10 -0.88
C MET A 8 0.86 -4.47 -0.31
N ILE A 9 0.86 -4.97 0.93
CA ILE A 9 -0.36 -5.33 1.64
C ILE A 9 -0.53 -4.34 2.77
N VAL A 10 -1.61 -3.58 2.71
CA VAL A 10 -1.87 -2.49 3.66
C VAL A 10 -3.14 -2.80 4.43
N ASN A 11 -3.05 -2.77 5.76
CA ASN A 11 -4.21 -2.82 6.64
C ASN A 11 -4.21 -1.53 7.42
N LEU A 12 -5.32 -0.78 7.37
CA LEU A 12 -5.36 0.51 8.05
C LEU A 12 -6.70 0.81 8.68
N LYS A 13 -6.61 1.54 9.79
CA LYS A 13 -7.77 2.14 10.43
C LYS A 13 -7.66 3.65 10.22
N ILE A 14 -8.68 4.24 9.63
CA ILE A 14 -8.70 5.67 9.33
C ILE A 14 -9.31 6.41 10.52
N ASN A 15 -8.47 7.17 11.23
CA ASN A 15 -8.89 7.95 12.39
C ASN A 15 -9.36 9.35 12.00
N ASP A 16 -8.82 9.89 10.91
CA ASP A 16 -9.15 11.23 10.40
C ASP A 16 -9.36 11.16 8.89
N PRO A 17 -10.61 10.97 8.43
CA PRO A 17 -10.88 10.81 6.99
C PRO A 17 -10.49 12.00 6.14
N ASP A 18 -10.62 13.23 6.66
CA ASP A 18 -10.29 14.42 5.90
C ASP A 18 -8.78 14.53 5.64
N GLU A 19 -7.98 14.24 6.68
CA GLU A 19 -6.52 14.24 6.56
C GLU A 19 -6.05 13.10 5.64
N TYR A 20 -6.66 11.92 5.77
CA TYR A 20 -6.33 10.78 4.93
C TYR A 20 -6.63 11.06 3.45
N ARG A 21 -7.68 11.82 3.18
CA ARG A 21 -8.04 12.17 1.80
C ARG A 21 -6.94 12.97 1.11
N VAL A 22 -6.20 13.79 1.85
CA VAL A 22 -5.06 14.53 1.29
C VAL A 22 -4.02 13.52 0.75
N TYR A 23 -3.75 12.47 1.51
CA TYR A 23 -2.85 11.40 1.07
C TYR A 23 -3.41 10.69 -0.17
N GLU A 24 -4.69 10.30 -0.13
CA GLU A 24 -5.31 9.58 -1.24
C GLU A 24 -5.21 10.34 -2.57
N LYS A 25 -5.41 11.64 -2.53
CA LYS A 25 -5.38 12.46 -3.75
C LYS A 25 -4.02 12.44 -4.43
N GLY A 26 -2.94 12.29 -3.67
CA GLY A 26 -1.60 12.27 -4.23
C GLY A 26 -1.05 10.87 -4.48
N PHE A 27 -1.67 9.84 -3.92
CA PHE A 27 -1.13 8.48 -3.94
C PHE A 27 -0.91 7.93 -5.35
N PHE A 28 -1.92 8.05 -6.21
CA PHE A 28 -1.88 7.40 -7.52
C PHE A 28 -0.82 7.97 -8.45
N SER A 29 -0.51 9.26 -8.34
CA SER A 29 0.54 9.85 -9.17
C SER A 29 1.92 9.30 -8.81
N PHE A 30 2.19 9.06 -7.53
CA PHE A 30 3.43 8.43 -7.10
C PHE A 30 3.50 6.95 -7.46
N LEU A 31 2.37 6.25 -7.36
CA LEU A 31 2.28 4.86 -7.77
C LEU A 31 2.65 4.73 -9.25
N LYS A 32 2.01 5.55 -10.09
CA LYS A 32 2.26 5.56 -11.53
C LYS A 32 3.70 5.96 -11.87
N LYS A 33 4.25 6.94 -11.17
CA LYS A 33 5.62 7.40 -11.37
C LYS A 33 6.63 6.26 -11.27
N HIS A 34 6.38 5.30 -10.38
CA HIS A 34 7.29 4.18 -10.11
C HIS A 34 6.79 2.86 -10.70
N ASN A 35 5.95 2.92 -11.73
CA ASN A 35 5.47 1.75 -12.46
C ASN A 35 4.56 0.83 -11.65
N GLY A 36 3.97 1.34 -10.57
CA GLY A 36 3.08 0.56 -9.73
C GLY A 36 1.72 0.33 -10.35
N SER A 37 1.05 -0.72 -9.90
CA SER A 37 -0.30 -1.08 -10.32
C SER A 37 -1.19 -1.24 -9.10
N PHE A 38 -2.31 -0.54 -9.10
CA PHE A 38 -3.31 -0.69 -8.04
C PHE A 38 -4.13 -1.95 -8.30
N ILE A 39 -4.22 -2.84 -7.31
CA ILE A 39 -4.93 -4.11 -7.49
C ILE A 39 -6.33 -4.02 -6.93
N THR A 40 -6.49 -3.70 -5.65
CA THR A 40 -7.80 -3.63 -5.02
C THR A 40 -7.77 -2.94 -3.67
N PHE A 41 -8.96 -2.54 -3.21
CA PHE A 41 -9.16 -2.19 -1.81
C PHE A 41 -10.53 -2.70 -1.36
N ASP A 42 -10.66 -2.93 -0.06
CA ASP A 42 -11.90 -3.38 0.55
C ASP A 42 -12.07 -2.65 1.88
N ASP A 43 -13.18 -1.96 2.05
CA ASP A 43 -13.49 -1.18 3.26
C ASP A 43 -14.07 -2.04 4.38
N SER A 44 -14.41 -3.30 4.10
CA SER A 44 -15.01 -4.19 5.08
C SER A 44 -14.60 -5.64 4.84
N PRO A 45 -13.29 -5.95 4.94
CA PRO A 45 -12.84 -7.31 4.70
C PRO A 45 -13.45 -8.27 5.71
N GLU A 46 -13.86 -9.43 5.22
CA GLU A 46 -14.45 -10.47 6.06
C GLU A 46 -13.35 -11.34 6.65
N CYS A 47 -13.31 -11.44 7.98
CA CYS A 47 -12.38 -12.33 8.65
C CYS A 47 -13.01 -13.73 8.72
N LEU A 48 -12.41 -14.68 8.02
CA LEU A 48 -12.94 -16.05 7.98
C LEU A 48 -12.44 -16.90 9.14
N GLU A 49 -11.30 -16.57 9.69
CA GLU A 49 -10.69 -17.38 10.76
C GLU A 49 -9.69 -16.52 11.54
N GLY A 50 -9.60 -16.74 12.83
CA GLY A 50 -8.64 -16.08 13.69
C GLY A 50 -9.16 -14.80 14.30
N GLU A 51 -8.40 -14.28 15.26
CA GLU A 51 -8.70 -13.02 15.90
C GLU A 51 -7.91 -11.89 15.25
N GLN A 52 -8.58 -10.77 15.02
CA GLN A 52 -7.89 -9.56 14.59
C GLN A 52 -7.63 -8.69 15.81
N PRO A 53 -6.35 -8.50 16.19
CA PRO A 53 -6.04 -7.69 17.37
C PRO A 53 -6.40 -6.21 17.20
N ILE A 54 -6.50 -5.76 15.96
CA ILE A 54 -6.94 -4.39 15.62
C ILE A 54 -8.01 -4.52 14.55
N GLN A 55 -9.10 -3.79 14.72
CA GLN A 55 -10.11 -3.72 13.66
C GLN A 55 -9.66 -2.69 12.64
N PHE A 56 -9.34 -3.16 11.44
CA PHE A 56 -8.96 -2.30 10.34
C PHE A 56 -10.19 -1.94 9.52
N ASP A 57 -10.25 -0.68 9.09
CA ASP A 57 -11.35 -0.18 8.27
C ASP A 57 -11.16 -0.56 6.80
N ARG A 58 -9.91 -0.80 6.38
CA ARG A 58 -9.62 -0.99 4.96
C ARG A 58 -8.40 -1.87 4.76
N VAL A 59 -8.47 -2.72 3.74
CA VAL A 59 -7.32 -3.46 3.21
C VAL A 59 -7.04 -2.94 1.81
N ILE A 60 -5.79 -2.65 1.51
CA ILE A 60 -5.38 -2.17 0.18
C ILE A 60 -4.26 -3.06 -0.32
N ILE A 61 -4.32 -3.43 -1.61
CA ILE A 61 -3.28 -4.22 -2.25
C ILE A 61 -2.86 -3.53 -3.54
N PHE A 62 -1.57 -3.30 -3.69
CA PHE A 62 -0.99 -2.80 -4.93
C PHE A 62 0.37 -3.45 -5.15
N SER A 63 0.94 -3.27 -6.34
CA SER A 63 2.15 -3.99 -6.71
C SER A 63 3.10 -3.13 -7.53
N PHE A 64 4.36 -3.57 -7.55
CA PHE A 64 5.39 -3.02 -8.42
C PHE A 64 6.00 -4.16 -9.21
N PRO A 65 6.48 -3.90 -10.43
CA PRO A 65 7.04 -4.97 -11.28
C PRO A 65 8.37 -5.52 -10.76
N SER A 66 9.03 -4.80 -9.85
CA SER A 66 10.31 -5.22 -9.29
C SER A 66 10.50 -4.65 -7.89
N ALA A 67 11.41 -5.24 -7.12
CA ALA A 67 11.82 -4.71 -5.83
C ALA A 67 12.46 -3.32 -5.97
N GLN A 68 13.17 -3.09 -7.08
CA GLN A 68 13.81 -1.79 -7.32
C GLN A 68 12.77 -0.68 -7.46
N ASP A 69 11.69 -0.92 -8.22
CA ASP A 69 10.61 0.05 -8.37
C ASP A 69 9.93 0.33 -7.03
N ALA A 70 9.69 -0.71 -6.25
CA ALA A 70 9.09 -0.57 -4.91
C ALA A 70 9.98 0.26 -3.99
N ASN A 71 11.29 0.01 -4.03
CA ASN A 71 12.24 0.75 -3.21
C ASN A 71 12.34 2.21 -3.66
N ASN A 72 12.32 2.46 -4.96
CA ASN A 72 12.33 3.82 -5.49
C ASN A 72 11.09 4.60 -5.06
N TRP A 73 9.93 3.94 -5.07
CA TRP A 73 8.68 4.53 -4.59
C TRP A 73 8.76 4.87 -3.10
N TRP A 74 9.21 3.92 -2.29
CA TRP A 74 9.30 4.13 -0.84
C TRP A 74 10.28 5.25 -0.48
N ASN A 75 11.39 5.34 -1.21
CA ASN A 75 12.43 6.32 -0.95
C ASN A 75 12.23 7.65 -1.69
N ASP A 76 11.15 7.80 -2.41
CA ASP A 76 10.81 9.06 -3.08
C ASP A 76 10.47 10.12 -2.04
N ASP A 77 11.23 11.21 -2.01
CA ASP A 77 11.04 12.27 -1.02
C ASP A 77 9.65 12.88 -1.07
N GLY A 78 9.10 13.03 -2.27
CA GLY A 78 7.74 13.55 -2.45
C GLY A 78 6.71 12.61 -1.87
N TYR A 79 6.87 11.30 -2.09
CA TYR A 79 5.98 10.31 -1.51
C TYR A 79 6.07 10.30 0.02
N GLN A 80 7.28 10.38 0.57
CA GLN A 80 7.45 10.41 2.03
C GLN A 80 6.84 11.66 2.63
N GLU A 81 6.94 12.80 1.96
CA GLU A 81 6.29 14.03 2.41
C GLU A 81 4.77 13.88 2.40
N LEU A 82 4.21 13.30 1.34
CA LEU A 82 2.78 13.01 1.26
C LEU A 82 2.34 12.05 2.36
N SER A 83 3.19 11.08 2.70
CA SER A 83 2.89 10.06 3.69
C SER A 83 2.75 10.59 5.11
N LYS A 84 3.19 11.81 5.38
CA LYS A 84 2.97 12.45 6.68
C LYS A 84 1.46 12.58 6.98
N HIS A 85 0.66 12.84 5.97
CA HIS A 85 -0.80 12.92 6.12
C HIS A 85 -1.39 11.57 6.50
N ARG A 86 -0.92 10.51 5.85
CA ARG A 86 -1.34 9.14 6.15
C ARG A 86 -0.98 8.75 7.59
N ARG A 87 0.26 9.03 7.98
CA ARG A 87 0.75 8.70 9.33
C ARG A 87 -0.01 9.44 10.41
N ALA A 88 -0.39 10.69 10.14
CA ALA A 88 -1.16 11.49 11.09
C ALA A 88 -2.61 11.01 11.23
N ALA A 89 -3.16 10.39 10.17
CA ALA A 89 -4.58 10.09 10.04
C ALA A 89 -4.94 8.63 10.32
N THR A 90 -3.95 7.72 10.41
CA THR A 90 -4.24 6.28 10.44
C THR A 90 -3.40 5.52 11.46
N GLU A 91 -3.93 4.37 11.87
CA GLU A 91 -3.15 3.26 12.39
C GLU A 91 -3.00 2.28 11.25
N ILE A 92 -1.77 1.82 10.98
CA ILE A 92 -1.50 1.12 9.72
C ILE A 92 -0.41 0.06 9.89
N THR A 93 -0.59 -1.04 9.16
CA THR A 93 0.52 -1.94 8.84
C THR A 93 0.67 -1.95 7.33
N LEU A 94 1.90 -1.86 6.87
CA LEU A 94 2.22 -1.88 5.45
C LEU A 94 3.36 -2.88 5.27
N GLN A 95 3.08 -3.96 4.55
CA GLN A 95 4.05 -5.02 4.33
C GLN A 95 4.41 -5.12 2.86
N LYS A 96 5.71 -5.27 2.61
CA LYS A 96 6.21 -5.56 1.27
C LYS A 96 6.38 -7.07 1.17
N VAL A 97 5.62 -7.68 0.26
CA VAL A 97 5.59 -9.12 0.07
C VAL A 97 6.20 -9.47 -1.28
N LYS A 98 7.21 -10.33 -1.25
CA LYS A 98 7.89 -10.76 -2.47
C LYS A 98 6.96 -11.68 -3.27
N GLY A 99 6.84 -11.41 -4.56
CA GLY A 99 6.07 -12.24 -5.45
C GLY A 99 6.87 -13.46 -5.90
N MET A 100 6.25 -14.26 -6.75
CA MET A 100 6.86 -15.46 -7.31
C MET A 100 7.30 -15.22 -8.74
N SER A 101 8.40 -15.86 -9.11
CA SER A 101 8.81 -15.88 -10.50
C SER A 101 7.78 -16.59 -11.36
N PRO A 102 7.52 -16.10 -12.58
CA PRO A 102 6.60 -16.81 -13.48
C PRO A 102 7.09 -18.25 -13.72
N ARG A 103 6.16 -19.18 -13.75
CA ARG A 103 6.45 -20.57 -14.11
C ARG A 103 6.33 -20.72 -15.62
N THR A 104 7.30 -21.34 -16.18
CA THR A 104 7.28 -21.68 -17.61
C THR A 104 6.99 -23.15 -17.81
#